data_e5305b428e19b61e60e46857b591b06c
#
_entry.id   e5305b428e19b61e60e46857b591b06c
#
_cell.length_a   1.000
_cell.length_b   1.000
_cell.length_c   1.000
_cell.angle_alpha   90.00
_cell.angle_beta   90.00
_cell.angle_gamma   90.00
#
_symmetry.space_group_name_H-M   'P 1'
#
loop_
_entity.id
_entity.type
_entity.pdbx_description
1 polymer ?
#
loop_
_entity_poly.entity_id
_entity_poly.type
_entity_poly.pdbx_seq_one_letter_code
_entity_poly.pdbx_strand_id
1 'polypeptide(L)'
;TIQREVLYLMLFFIGLSMVFLWLVLRMQGRQAKRLRRAKQFLETVIENIPGGFFRYSNDEKQEFDYISEGFLKLLGHTRASFREAYGNRFDNLVHPEDRKRVLDSINSQIMHSDYDTVEYRVTKADGRILWLFDKAQLVRDENGRSWFYVIVMDITSLRNTQQELKISEERYRILTELSERIIFEHDLVTRCSYFSPR
;
A
#
# COMPACT_ATOMS: atom_id res chain seq x y z
N THR A 1 -41.37 -48.38 -39.98
CA THR A 1 -40.02 -47.81 -40.28
C THR A 1 -39.90 -46.37 -39.83
N ILE A 2 -40.84 -45.50 -40.10
CA ILE A 2 -40.81 -44.04 -39.77
C ILE A 2 -40.66 -43.76 -38.21
N GLN A 3 -41.37 -44.52 -37.40
CA GLN A 3 -41.29 -44.33 -35.92
C GLN A 3 -39.90 -44.64 -35.34
N ARG A 4 -39.16 -45.57 -35.90
CA ARG A 4 -37.79 -45.86 -35.48
C ARG A 4 -36.82 -44.74 -35.83
N GLU A 5 -36.92 -44.16 -36.99
CA GLU A 5 -36.12 -43.04 -37.47
C GLU A 5 -36.32 -41.80 -36.59
N VAL A 6 -37.59 -41.49 -36.26
CA VAL A 6 -37.94 -40.39 -35.35
C VAL A 6 -37.35 -40.61 -33.93
N LEU A 7 -37.41 -41.85 -33.45
CA LEU A 7 -36.83 -42.18 -32.13
C LEU A 7 -35.30 -42.00 -32.12
N TYR A 8 -34.59 -42.44 -33.17
CA TYR A 8 -33.12 -42.25 -33.25
C TYR A 8 -32.74 -40.77 -33.33
N LEU A 9 -33.49 -39.95 -34.08
CA LEU A 9 -33.29 -38.51 -34.14
C LEU A 9 -33.49 -37.85 -32.75
N MET A 10 -34.54 -38.21 -32.04
CA MET A 10 -34.77 -37.71 -30.67
C MET A 10 -33.62 -38.07 -29.72
N LEU A 11 -33.17 -39.32 -29.73
CA LEU A 11 -32.06 -39.77 -28.90
C LEU A 11 -30.74 -39.04 -29.26
N PHE A 12 -30.52 -38.80 -30.56
CA PHE A 12 -29.37 -38.05 -31.04
C PHE A 12 -29.37 -36.59 -30.49
N PHE A 13 -30.50 -35.88 -30.58
CA PHE A 13 -30.64 -34.53 -30.09
C PHE A 13 -30.53 -34.46 -28.55
N ILE A 14 -31.06 -35.44 -27.82
CA ILE A 14 -30.90 -35.53 -26.36
C ILE A 14 -29.42 -35.75 -26.02
N GLY A 15 -28.70 -36.62 -26.70
CA GLY A 15 -27.28 -36.83 -26.50
C GLY A 15 -26.46 -35.58 -26.78
N LEU A 16 -26.76 -34.88 -27.88
CA LEU A 16 -26.10 -33.63 -28.26
C LEU A 16 -26.33 -32.53 -27.19
N SER A 17 -27.58 -32.41 -26.68
CA SER A 17 -27.91 -31.45 -25.64
C SER A 17 -27.22 -31.74 -24.32
N MET A 18 -27.07 -33.02 -23.96
CA MET A 18 -26.31 -33.41 -22.76
C MET A 18 -24.82 -33.09 -22.89
N VAL A 19 -24.22 -33.36 -24.04
CA VAL A 19 -22.82 -33.00 -24.29
C VAL A 19 -22.62 -31.48 -24.23
N PHE A 20 -23.53 -30.74 -24.86
CA PHE A 20 -23.50 -29.28 -24.83
C PHE A 20 -23.59 -28.74 -23.38
N LEU A 21 -24.58 -29.24 -22.61
CA LEU A 21 -24.74 -28.86 -21.20
C LEU A 21 -23.49 -29.20 -20.39
N TRP A 22 -22.91 -30.37 -20.59
CA TRP A 22 -21.67 -30.77 -19.90
C TRP A 22 -20.50 -29.86 -20.26
N LEU A 23 -20.35 -29.45 -21.53
CA LEU A 23 -19.32 -28.50 -21.96
C LEU A 23 -19.49 -27.14 -21.32
N VAL A 24 -20.74 -26.62 -21.27
CA VAL A 24 -21.04 -25.33 -20.60
C VAL A 24 -20.71 -25.38 -19.13
N LEU A 25 -21.14 -26.41 -18.41
CA LEU A 25 -20.83 -26.59 -16.99
C LEU A 25 -19.32 -26.71 -16.73
N ARG A 26 -18.61 -27.42 -17.62
CA ARG A 26 -17.15 -27.53 -17.53
C ARG A 26 -16.43 -26.21 -17.78
N MET A 27 -16.91 -25.38 -18.72
CA MET A 27 -16.38 -24.05 -19.01
C MET A 27 -16.60 -23.10 -17.82
N GLN A 28 -17.82 -23.08 -17.26
CA GLN A 28 -18.14 -22.26 -16.08
C GLN A 28 -17.27 -22.65 -14.87
N GLY A 29 -17.10 -23.95 -14.62
CA GLY A 29 -16.24 -24.43 -13.54
C GLY A 29 -14.76 -24.02 -13.71
N ARG A 30 -14.26 -23.95 -14.96
CA ARG A 30 -12.91 -23.48 -15.27
C ARG A 30 -12.75 -21.99 -15.03
N GLN A 31 -13.72 -21.19 -15.45
CA GLN A 31 -13.73 -19.74 -15.25
C GLN A 31 -13.79 -19.39 -13.75
N ALA A 32 -14.68 -20.03 -13.00
CA ALA A 32 -14.78 -19.85 -11.57
C ALA A 32 -13.48 -20.18 -10.82
N LYS A 33 -12.80 -21.27 -11.22
CA LYS A 33 -11.48 -21.64 -10.66
C LYS A 33 -10.40 -20.61 -10.99
N ARG A 34 -10.37 -20.07 -12.22
CA ARG A 34 -9.40 -19.05 -12.63
C ARG A 34 -9.60 -17.76 -11.82
N LEU A 35 -10.85 -17.30 -11.71
CA LEU A 35 -11.20 -16.11 -10.94
C LEU A 35 -10.81 -16.27 -9.46
N ARG A 36 -11.14 -17.44 -8.87
CA ARG A 36 -10.79 -17.74 -7.47
C ARG A 36 -9.28 -17.73 -7.24
N ARG A 37 -8.49 -18.32 -8.17
CA ARG A 37 -7.02 -18.30 -8.08
C ARG A 37 -6.45 -16.90 -8.24
N ALA A 38 -6.96 -16.11 -9.18
CA ALA A 38 -6.53 -14.74 -9.38
C ALA A 38 -6.84 -13.88 -8.15
N LYS A 39 -8.05 -14.01 -7.58
CA LYS A 39 -8.43 -13.33 -6.35
C LYS A 39 -7.51 -13.71 -5.18
N GLN A 40 -7.27 -14.99 -4.98
CA GLN A 40 -6.41 -15.51 -3.90
C GLN A 40 -4.95 -15.05 -4.06
N PHE A 41 -4.45 -15.00 -5.30
CA PHE A 41 -3.13 -14.45 -5.60
C PHE A 41 -3.03 -12.96 -5.23
N LEU A 42 -4.02 -12.15 -5.64
CA LEU A 42 -4.07 -10.72 -5.32
C LEU A 42 -4.15 -10.48 -3.80
N GLU A 43 -5.01 -11.21 -3.10
CA GLU A 43 -5.09 -11.15 -1.63
C GLU A 43 -3.75 -11.48 -0.98
N THR A 44 -3.09 -12.56 -1.42
CA THR A 44 -1.76 -12.93 -0.91
C THR A 44 -0.73 -11.83 -1.17
N VAL A 45 -0.71 -11.23 -2.35
CA VAL A 45 0.22 -10.14 -2.66
C VAL A 45 -0.03 -8.92 -1.77
N ILE A 46 -1.29 -8.50 -1.65
CA ILE A 46 -1.68 -7.33 -0.83
C ILE A 46 -1.33 -7.55 0.65
N GLU A 47 -1.55 -8.74 1.18
CA GLU A 47 -1.24 -9.05 2.58
C GLU A 47 0.26 -9.15 2.88
N ASN A 48 1.08 -9.41 1.86
CA ASN A 48 2.54 -9.49 2.00
C ASN A 48 3.27 -8.20 1.64
N ILE A 49 2.56 -7.11 1.30
CA ILE A 49 3.18 -5.79 1.11
C ILE A 49 3.76 -5.31 2.45
N PRO A 50 5.08 -5.02 2.53
CA PRO A 50 5.67 -4.46 3.75
C PRO A 50 5.03 -3.11 4.10
N GLY A 51 4.40 -3.03 5.27
CA GLY A 51 3.66 -1.83 5.69
C GLY A 51 2.16 -2.00 5.53
N GLY A 52 1.64 -2.01 4.31
CA GLY A 52 0.24 -2.27 4.07
C GLY A 52 -0.33 -1.61 2.81
N PHE A 53 -1.61 -1.86 2.64
CA PHE A 53 -2.39 -1.33 1.54
C PHE A 53 -3.76 -0.88 2.03
N PHE A 54 -4.25 0.25 1.51
CA PHE A 54 -5.62 0.67 1.70
C PHE A 54 -6.16 1.40 0.46
N ARG A 55 -7.49 1.54 0.40
CA ARG A 55 -8.19 2.29 -0.62
C ARG A 55 -9.20 3.21 0.05
N TYR A 56 -9.25 4.47 -0.39
CA TYR A 56 -10.23 5.44 0.11
C TYR A 56 -10.80 6.29 -1.05
N SER A 57 -11.97 6.88 -0.81
CA SER A 57 -12.67 7.70 -1.80
C SER A 57 -12.01 9.06 -1.98
N ASN A 58 -11.90 9.52 -3.25
CA ASN A 58 -11.51 10.89 -3.56
C ASN A 58 -12.74 11.80 -3.60
N ASP A 59 -13.33 12.03 -2.44
CA ASP A 59 -14.43 12.96 -2.21
C ASP A 59 -14.23 13.67 -0.87
N GLU A 60 -15.17 14.54 -0.48
CA GLU A 60 -15.10 15.28 0.79
C GLU A 60 -15.06 14.39 2.04
N LYS A 61 -15.54 13.15 1.93
CA LYS A 61 -15.57 12.21 3.04
C LYS A 61 -14.25 11.48 3.23
N GLN A 62 -13.52 11.21 2.16
CA GLN A 62 -12.25 10.44 2.18
C GLN A 62 -12.37 9.12 2.96
N GLU A 63 -13.48 8.40 2.76
CA GLU A 63 -13.79 7.18 3.50
C GLU A 63 -12.98 5.99 2.99
N PHE A 64 -12.44 5.22 3.93
CA PHE A 64 -11.79 3.94 3.62
C PHE A 64 -12.84 2.92 3.16
N ASP A 65 -12.62 2.37 1.96
CA ASP A 65 -13.39 1.25 1.42
C ASP A 65 -12.70 -0.10 1.70
N TYR A 66 -11.38 -0.10 1.65
CA TYR A 66 -10.57 -1.29 1.93
C TYR A 66 -9.33 -0.94 2.75
N ILE A 67 -8.99 -1.82 3.70
CA ILE A 67 -7.77 -1.74 4.52
C ILE A 67 -7.24 -3.16 4.68
N SER A 68 -5.96 -3.39 4.36
CA SER A 68 -5.30 -4.68 4.52
C SER A 68 -5.07 -5.03 6.00
N GLU A 69 -5.05 -6.31 6.33
CA GLU A 69 -4.73 -6.76 7.68
C GLU A 69 -3.27 -6.40 8.08
N GLY A 70 -2.35 -6.36 7.11
CA GLY A 70 -0.98 -5.89 7.33
C GLY A 70 -0.94 -4.46 7.87
N PHE A 71 -1.72 -3.55 7.29
CA PHE A 71 -1.79 -2.16 7.75
C PHE A 71 -2.42 -2.03 9.14
N LEU A 72 -3.50 -2.77 9.40
CA LEU A 72 -4.12 -2.80 10.74
C LEU A 72 -3.14 -3.29 11.80
N LYS A 73 -2.40 -4.36 11.52
CA LYS A 73 -1.34 -4.89 12.41
C LYS A 73 -0.22 -3.88 12.64
N LEU A 74 0.22 -3.18 11.60
CA LEU A 74 1.24 -2.13 11.69
C LEU A 74 0.83 -1.04 12.68
N LEU A 75 -0.43 -0.60 12.62
CA LEU A 75 -0.98 0.40 13.53
C LEU A 75 -1.36 -0.17 14.91
N GLY A 76 -1.42 -1.49 15.07
CA GLY A 76 -1.86 -2.14 16.30
C GLY A 76 -3.37 -2.11 16.53
N HIS A 77 -4.16 -1.96 15.46
CA HIS A 77 -5.61 -1.90 15.52
C HIS A 77 -6.28 -3.15 14.96
N THR A 78 -7.44 -3.47 15.51
CA THR A 78 -8.44 -4.28 14.82
C THR A 78 -9.25 -3.39 13.88
N ARG A 79 -10.00 -3.97 12.93
CA ARG A 79 -10.87 -3.20 12.03
C ARG A 79 -11.92 -2.37 12.77
N ALA A 80 -12.43 -2.88 13.89
CA ALA A 80 -13.39 -2.17 14.73
C ALA A 80 -12.73 -0.98 15.44
N SER A 81 -11.61 -1.20 16.13
CA SER A 81 -10.90 -0.13 16.85
C SER A 81 -10.30 0.92 15.90
N PHE A 82 -9.94 0.55 14.67
CA PHE A 82 -9.52 1.50 13.65
C PHE A 82 -10.64 2.47 13.27
N ARG A 83 -11.85 1.94 13.05
CA ARG A 83 -13.03 2.79 12.76
C ARG A 83 -13.38 3.71 13.91
N GLU A 84 -13.27 3.24 15.13
CA GLU A 84 -13.51 4.04 16.33
C GLU A 84 -12.47 5.15 16.47
N ALA A 85 -11.17 4.84 16.29
CA ALA A 85 -10.08 5.79 16.46
C ALA A 85 -10.05 6.87 15.38
N TYR A 86 -10.29 6.49 14.10
CA TYR A 86 -10.10 7.38 12.96
C TYR A 86 -11.41 7.74 12.22
N GLY A 87 -12.57 7.27 12.69
CA GLY A 87 -13.86 7.55 12.05
C GLY A 87 -13.95 7.01 10.62
N ASN A 88 -13.14 6.01 10.26
CA ASN A 88 -13.03 5.45 8.91
C ASN A 88 -12.61 6.48 7.82
N ARG A 89 -11.87 7.53 8.19
CA ARG A 89 -11.49 8.63 7.29
C ARG A 89 -9.99 8.81 7.21
N PHE A 90 -9.49 9.08 5.98
CA PHE A 90 -8.06 9.27 5.74
C PHE A 90 -7.50 10.51 6.44
N ASP A 91 -8.22 11.63 6.41
CA ASP A 91 -7.80 12.87 7.07
C ASP A 91 -7.57 12.70 8.59
N ASN A 92 -8.35 11.81 9.23
CA ASN A 92 -8.19 11.50 10.65
C ASN A 92 -7.01 10.57 10.95
N LEU A 93 -6.61 9.73 9.98
CA LEU A 93 -5.43 8.87 10.09
C LEU A 93 -4.15 9.71 10.20
N VAL A 94 -4.06 10.77 9.42
CA VAL A 94 -2.91 11.67 9.39
C VAL A 94 -2.81 12.46 10.70
N HIS A 95 -1.61 12.53 11.28
CA HIS A 95 -1.35 13.32 12.49
C HIS A 95 -1.85 14.77 12.32
N PRO A 96 -2.53 15.37 13.31
CA PRO A 96 -3.17 16.68 13.17
C PRO A 96 -2.28 17.78 12.59
N GLU A 97 -1.01 17.84 13.01
CA GLU A 97 -0.05 18.84 12.54
C GLU A 97 0.35 18.65 11.06
N ASP A 98 0.22 17.42 10.52
CA ASP A 98 0.62 17.09 9.16
C ASP A 98 -0.54 17.22 8.16
N ARG A 99 -1.80 17.22 8.62
CA ARG A 99 -3.01 17.13 7.78
C ARG A 99 -3.02 18.14 6.65
N LYS A 100 -2.86 19.42 6.96
CA LYS A 100 -2.88 20.47 5.95
C LYS A 100 -1.79 20.27 4.90
N ARG A 101 -0.57 20.05 5.34
CA ARG A 101 0.58 19.84 4.45
C ARG A 101 0.39 18.64 3.53
N VAL A 102 -0.13 17.53 4.08
CA VAL A 102 -0.37 16.29 3.33
C VAL A 102 -1.46 16.49 2.28
N LEU A 103 -2.61 17.06 2.65
CA LEU A 103 -3.70 17.32 1.71
C LEU A 103 -3.31 18.31 0.61
N ASP A 104 -2.62 19.39 0.95
CA ASP A 104 -2.12 20.37 -0.04
C ASP A 104 -1.13 19.70 -1.02
N SER A 105 -0.26 18.82 -0.51
CA SER A 105 0.71 18.06 -1.32
C SER A 105 0.01 17.09 -2.26
N ILE A 106 -0.94 16.27 -1.77
CA ILE A 106 -1.72 15.34 -2.59
C ILE A 106 -2.45 16.10 -3.69
N ASN A 107 -3.20 17.14 -3.33
CA ASN A 107 -3.96 17.95 -4.29
C ASN A 107 -3.07 18.57 -5.39
N SER A 108 -1.90 19.06 -5.01
CA SER A 108 -0.93 19.62 -5.98
C SER A 108 -0.41 18.56 -6.95
N GLN A 109 -0.11 17.35 -6.46
CA GLN A 109 0.43 16.27 -7.28
C GLN A 109 -0.60 15.70 -8.25
N ILE A 110 -1.84 15.47 -7.80
CA ILE A 110 -2.92 14.91 -8.62
C ILE A 110 -3.43 15.85 -9.70
N MET A 111 -3.13 17.17 -9.63
CA MET A 111 -3.39 18.10 -10.73
C MET A 111 -2.53 17.82 -11.98
N HIS A 112 -1.39 17.16 -11.82
CA HIS A 112 -0.41 16.95 -12.89
C HIS A 112 -0.15 15.46 -13.17
N SER A 113 -0.61 14.55 -12.30
CA SER A 113 -0.36 13.13 -12.38
C SER A 113 -1.47 12.35 -11.69
N ASP A 114 -1.72 11.10 -12.11
CA ASP A 114 -2.59 10.17 -11.38
C ASP A 114 -1.88 9.52 -10.17
N TYR A 115 -0.68 9.95 -9.84
CA TYR A 115 0.12 9.43 -8.74
C TYR A 115 0.51 10.53 -7.78
N ASP A 116 0.53 10.20 -6.50
CA ASP A 116 1.12 11.04 -5.47
C ASP A 116 2.02 10.25 -4.53
N THR A 117 2.90 10.97 -3.84
CA THR A 117 3.75 10.44 -2.79
C THR A 117 3.85 11.44 -1.66
N VAL A 118 3.58 10.98 -0.44
CA VAL A 118 3.67 11.83 0.75
C VAL A 118 4.25 11.06 1.93
N GLU A 119 4.91 11.79 2.83
CA GLU A 119 5.35 11.26 4.11
C GLU A 119 4.60 11.97 5.22
N TYR A 120 4.09 11.21 6.18
CA TYR A 120 3.34 11.77 7.30
C TYR A 120 3.42 10.90 8.53
N ARG A 121 3.08 11.51 9.65
CA ARG A 121 2.99 10.82 10.94
C ARG A 121 1.59 10.26 11.15
N VAL A 122 1.53 9.09 11.77
CA VAL A 122 0.30 8.47 12.29
C VAL A 122 0.49 8.06 13.74
N THR A 123 -0.58 8.06 14.52
CA THR A 123 -0.54 7.60 15.91
C THR A 123 -1.04 6.16 15.98
N LYS A 124 -0.24 5.23 16.51
CA LYS A 124 -0.63 3.84 16.73
C LYS A 124 -1.64 3.70 17.87
N ALA A 125 -2.22 2.51 18.00
CA ALA A 125 -3.11 2.14 19.11
C ALA A 125 -2.45 2.30 20.51
N ASP A 126 -1.13 2.13 20.60
CA ASP A 126 -0.35 2.29 21.83
C ASP A 126 0.14 3.74 22.09
N GLY A 127 -0.30 4.69 21.26
CA GLY A 127 0.07 6.10 21.35
C GLY A 127 1.42 6.46 20.72
N ARG A 128 2.20 5.50 20.25
CA ARG A 128 3.47 5.77 19.56
C ARG A 128 3.22 6.38 18.18
N ILE A 129 4.15 7.22 17.75
CA ILE A 129 4.10 7.83 16.42
C ILE A 129 4.94 7.00 15.45
N LEU A 130 4.35 6.69 14.29
CA LEU A 130 5.05 6.14 13.14
C LEU A 130 5.18 7.19 12.05
N TRP A 131 6.28 7.14 11.30
CA TRP A 131 6.41 7.79 10.01
C TRP A 131 6.05 6.83 8.90
N LEU A 132 5.08 7.21 8.10
CA LEU A 132 4.67 6.47 6.91
C LEU A 132 5.12 7.19 5.65
N PHE A 133 5.64 6.42 4.70
CA PHE A 133 5.77 6.81 3.30
C PHE A 133 4.59 6.20 2.56
N ASP A 134 3.83 7.03 1.90
CA ASP A 134 2.61 6.73 1.17
C ASP A 134 2.86 6.95 -0.32
N LYS A 135 2.52 5.95 -1.13
CA LYS A 135 2.49 6.07 -2.59
C LYS A 135 1.11 5.66 -3.07
N ALA A 136 0.40 6.62 -3.64
CA ALA A 136 -0.97 6.44 -4.09
C ALA A 136 -1.10 6.55 -5.62
N GLN A 137 -2.14 5.89 -6.12
CA GLN A 137 -2.63 6.05 -7.49
C GLN A 137 -4.11 6.40 -7.45
N LEU A 138 -4.47 7.48 -8.15
CA LEU A 138 -5.85 7.88 -8.35
C LEU A 138 -6.43 7.10 -9.55
N VAL A 139 -7.50 6.35 -9.31
CA VAL A 139 -8.17 5.53 -10.33
C VAL A 139 -9.65 5.85 -10.35
N ARG A 140 -10.21 6.05 -11.54
CA ARG A 140 -11.66 6.24 -11.72
C ARG A 140 -12.30 4.91 -12.08
N ASP A 141 -13.36 4.54 -11.35
CA ASP A 141 -14.14 3.34 -11.61
C ASP A 141 -15.15 3.52 -12.78
N GLU A 142 -15.81 2.43 -13.18
CA GLU A 142 -16.81 2.42 -14.25
C GLU A 142 -18.03 3.33 -13.95
N ASN A 143 -18.29 3.65 -12.69
CA ASN A 143 -19.37 4.52 -12.25
C ASN A 143 -18.95 5.99 -12.16
N GLY A 144 -17.71 6.31 -12.56
CA GLY A 144 -17.14 7.65 -12.53
C GLY A 144 -16.66 8.11 -11.15
N ARG A 145 -16.65 7.24 -10.13
CA ARG A 145 -16.09 7.53 -8.81
C ARG A 145 -14.58 7.40 -8.86
N SER A 146 -13.88 8.29 -8.16
CA SER A 146 -12.44 8.28 -8.06
C SER A 146 -11.99 7.72 -6.71
N TRP A 147 -10.96 6.88 -6.75
CA TRP A 147 -10.42 6.16 -5.60
C TRP A 147 -8.91 6.28 -5.55
N PHE A 148 -8.36 6.51 -4.38
CA PHE A 148 -6.93 6.37 -4.13
C PHE A 148 -6.62 4.92 -3.74
N TYR A 149 -5.70 4.30 -4.48
CA TYR A 149 -5.10 3.01 -4.17
C TYR A 149 -3.71 3.25 -3.59
N VAL A 150 -3.54 2.93 -2.34
CA VAL A 150 -2.39 3.38 -1.55
C VAL A 150 -1.58 2.22 -1.01
N ILE A 151 -0.27 2.25 -1.28
CA ILE A 151 0.71 1.40 -0.63
C ILE A 151 1.47 2.25 0.38
N VAL A 152 1.57 1.78 1.62
CA VAL A 152 2.32 2.46 2.68
C VAL A 152 3.47 1.63 3.16
N MET A 153 4.55 2.31 3.57
CA MET A 153 5.71 1.71 4.22
C MET A 153 6.04 2.45 5.51
N ASP A 154 6.41 1.71 6.54
CA ASP A 154 6.96 2.28 7.78
C ASP A 154 8.40 2.71 7.52
N ILE A 155 8.65 4.01 7.59
CA ILE A 155 9.97 4.61 7.43
C ILE A 155 10.54 5.15 8.75
N THR A 156 9.95 4.76 9.90
CA THR A 156 10.34 5.27 11.22
C THR A 156 11.79 4.99 11.54
N SER A 157 12.24 3.75 11.32
CA SER A 157 13.64 3.37 11.55
C SER A 157 14.60 4.14 10.63
N LEU A 158 14.24 4.28 9.36
CA LEU A 158 15.02 5.04 8.39
C LEU A 158 15.16 6.51 8.83
N ARG A 159 14.06 7.15 9.25
CA ARG A 159 14.05 8.53 9.75
C ARG A 159 14.90 8.69 11.01
N ASN A 160 14.79 7.76 11.95
CA ASN A 160 15.59 7.80 13.17
C ASN A 160 17.09 7.69 12.86
N THR A 161 17.50 6.74 12.02
CA THR A 161 18.91 6.57 11.62
C THR A 161 19.44 7.82 10.91
N GLN A 162 18.68 8.41 10.00
CA GLN A 162 19.05 9.66 9.33
C GLN A 162 19.21 10.81 10.33
N GLN A 163 18.32 10.91 11.31
CA GLN A 163 18.39 11.94 12.33
C GLN A 163 19.61 11.75 13.26
N GLU A 164 19.88 10.52 13.67
CA GLU A 164 21.07 10.18 14.47
C GLU A 164 22.37 10.50 13.73
N LEU A 165 22.43 10.16 12.43
CA LEU A 165 23.58 10.49 11.59
C LEU A 165 23.77 12.00 11.52
N LYS A 166 22.71 12.76 11.24
CA LYS A 166 22.76 14.22 11.19
C LYS A 166 23.22 14.86 12.49
N ILE A 167 22.73 14.36 13.63
CA ILE A 167 23.17 14.84 14.95
C ILE A 167 24.65 14.51 15.18
N SER A 168 25.10 13.32 14.76
CA SER A 168 26.50 12.91 14.87
C SER A 168 27.41 13.80 14.02
N GLU A 169 27.06 14.02 12.76
CA GLU A 169 27.79 14.90 11.84
C GLU A 169 27.89 16.34 12.40
N GLU A 170 26.79 16.88 12.91
CA GLU A 170 26.76 18.22 13.51
C GLU A 170 27.64 18.28 14.76
N ARG A 171 27.60 17.25 15.61
CA ARG A 171 28.48 17.13 16.78
C ARG A 171 29.96 17.10 16.36
N TYR A 172 30.31 16.32 15.36
CA TYR A 172 31.67 16.28 14.82
C TYR A 172 32.10 17.64 14.27
N ARG A 173 31.21 18.30 13.51
CA ARG A 173 31.47 19.65 12.96
C ARG A 173 31.78 20.67 14.10
N ILE A 174 30.92 20.72 15.13
CA ILE A 174 31.10 21.61 16.25
C ILE A 174 32.42 21.32 16.98
N LEU A 175 32.73 20.06 17.23
CA LEU A 175 33.99 19.67 17.88
C LEU A 175 35.21 20.09 17.06
N THR A 176 35.12 19.97 15.74
CA THR A 176 36.20 20.35 14.83
C THR A 176 36.37 21.85 14.74
N GLU A 177 35.28 22.63 14.70
CA GLU A 177 35.30 24.11 14.66
C GLU A 177 35.75 24.73 16.00
N LEU A 178 35.35 24.14 17.12
CA LEU A 178 35.73 24.62 18.46
C LEU A 178 37.13 24.14 18.91
N SER A 179 37.68 23.11 18.22
CA SER A 179 39.00 22.62 18.52
C SER A 179 40.04 23.48 17.78
N GLU A 180 40.91 24.17 18.51
CA GLU A 180 42.10 24.81 17.90
C GLU A 180 43.14 23.79 17.38
N ARG A 181 42.83 22.50 17.48
CA ARG A 181 43.66 21.39 17.05
C ARG A 181 43.12 20.75 15.77
N ILE A 182 44.04 20.34 14.91
CA ILE A 182 43.70 19.54 13.71
C ILE A 182 43.27 18.15 14.18
N ILE A 183 42.04 17.75 13.85
CA ILE A 183 41.58 16.37 14.05
C ILE A 183 41.93 15.60 12.80
N PHE A 184 42.58 14.45 12.97
CA PHE A 184 42.83 13.53 11.88
C PHE A 184 42.22 12.16 12.17
N GLU A 185 41.70 11.53 11.17
CA GLU A 185 41.20 10.16 11.18
C GLU A 185 42.03 9.31 10.23
N HIS A 186 42.50 8.15 10.69
CA HIS A 186 43.26 7.21 9.88
C HIS A 186 42.49 5.91 9.75
N ASP A 187 42.03 5.62 8.54
CA ASP A 187 41.39 4.36 8.22
C ASP A 187 42.46 3.27 8.05
N LEU A 188 42.47 2.31 8.95
CA LEU A 188 43.42 1.21 8.99
C LEU A 188 43.21 0.19 7.86
N VAL A 189 42.02 0.15 7.24
CA VAL A 189 41.69 -0.76 6.16
C VAL A 189 42.16 -0.18 4.81
N THR A 190 41.75 1.06 4.53
CA THR A 190 42.09 1.76 3.28
C THR A 190 43.42 2.47 3.35
N ARG A 191 44.04 2.62 4.54
CA ARG A 191 45.26 3.36 4.83
C ARG A 191 45.23 4.82 4.41
N CYS A 192 44.00 5.37 4.34
CA CYS A 192 43.82 6.77 4.03
C CYS A 192 43.70 7.60 5.35
N SER A 193 44.29 8.81 5.34
CA SER A 193 44.16 9.76 6.43
C SER A 193 43.31 10.94 5.98
N TYR A 194 42.35 11.31 6.79
CA TYR A 194 41.48 12.47 6.58
C TYR A 194 41.84 13.54 7.62
N PHE A 195 41.98 14.77 7.18
CA PHE A 195 42.30 15.89 8.04
C PHE A 195 41.12 16.88 8.06
N SER A 196 40.76 17.39 9.21
CA SER A 196 39.78 18.48 9.30
C SER A 196 40.30 19.74 8.59
N PRO A 197 39.49 20.42 7.76
CA PRO A 197 39.84 21.71 7.22
C PRO A 197 40.03 22.71 8.37
N ARG A 198 40.94 23.67 8.23
CA ARG A 198 41.10 24.81 9.18
C ARG A 198 40.02 25.84 8.96
#